data_59d659f83110be1164b96fccf4391d43
#
_entry.id   59d659f83110be1164b96fccf4391d43
#
_cell.length_a   1.000
_cell.length_b   1.000
_cell.length_c   1.000
_cell.angle_alpha   90.00
_cell.angle_beta   90.00
_cell.angle_gamma   90.00
#
_symmetry.space_group_name_H-M   'P 1'
#
loop_
_entity.id
_entity.type
_entity.pdbx_description
1 polymer ?
#
loop_
_entity_poly.entity_id
_entity_poly.type
_entity_poly.pdbx_seq_one_letter_code
_entity_poly.pdbx_strand_id
1 'polypeptide(L)'
;MEFEGRFIDIMEVFNVDKYEFNIKLEQIKKLAAKKEYKQAAEIAKQMNWNKVKDWSTLATIINVQEAAGDYEEARDMAILAYNRNLGGRKLIYKLTEFFIKVDDFENAEELYREYAKLSAHDVNKYILYYDLRRAQDAPDTELVDILENYKDTYP
;
A
#
# COMPACT_ATOMS: atom_id res chain seq x y z
N MET A 1 -13.78 -0.11 44.97
CA MET A 1 -12.61 -1.03 45.00
C MET A 1 -12.58 -2.00 43.83
N GLU A 2 -13.65 -2.68 43.52
CA GLU A 2 -13.73 -3.49 42.30
C GLU A 2 -13.56 -2.66 41.00
N PHE A 3 -13.97 -1.42 41.06
CA PHE A 3 -13.88 -0.48 39.94
C PHE A 3 -12.43 -0.09 39.60
N GLU A 4 -11.63 0.14 40.64
CA GLU A 4 -10.21 0.50 40.48
C GLU A 4 -9.40 -0.69 39.98
N GLY A 5 -9.69 -1.91 40.45
CA GLY A 5 -9.05 -3.13 40.02
C GLY A 5 -9.27 -3.41 38.53
N ARG A 6 -10.52 -3.25 38.06
CA ARG A 6 -10.85 -3.44 36.61
C ARG A 6 -10.17 -2.42 35.72
N PHE A 7 -10.07 -1.17 36.17
CA PHE A 7 -9.40 -0.11 35.44
C PHE A 7 -7.89 -0.41 35.29
N ILE A 8 -7.26 -0.85 36.36
CA ILE A 8 -5.84 -1.22 36.36
C ILE A 8 -5.60 -2.42 35.43
N ASP A 9 -6.45 -3.45 35.50
CA ASP A 9 -6.34 -4.63 34.63
C ASP A 9 -6.46 -4.26 33.14
N ILE A 10 -7.39 -3.37 32.79
CA ILE A 10 -7.56 -2.89 31.43
C ILE A 10 -6.32 -2.10 30.96
N MET A 11 -5.75 -1.27 31.82
CA MET A 11 -4.55 -0.50 31.52
C MET A 11 -3.33 -1.40 31.34
N GLU A 12 -3.17 -2.44 32.15
CA GLU A 12 -2.07 -3.39 32.01
C GLU A 12 -2.20 -4.18 30.71
N VAL A 13 -3.37 -4.69 30.37
CA VAL A 13 -3.62 -5.40 29.12
C VAL A 13 -3.32 -4.50 27.92
N PHE A 14 -3.75 -3.25 27.97
CA PHE A 14 -3.48 -2.28 26.89
C PHE A 14 -1.99 -2.01 26.71
N ASN A 15 -1.24 -1.87 27.81
CA ASN A 15 0.22 -1.66 27.76
C ASN A 15 0.96 -2.88 27.22
N VAL A 16 0.52 -4.09 27.61
CA VAL A 16 1.10 -5.35 27.11
C VAL A 16 0.87 -5.46 25.61
N ASP A 17 -0.34 -5.16 25.11
CA ASP A 17 -0.64 -5.22 23.69
C ASP A 17 0.22 -4.23 22.88
N LYS A 18 0.40 -3.03 23.40
CA LYS A 18 1.27 -2.02 22.78
C LYS A 18 2.73 -2.47 22.76
N TYR A 19 3.19 -3.07 23.84
CA TYR A 19 4.55 -3.60 23.93
C TYR A 19 4.78 -4.73 22.93
N GLU A 20 3.87 -5.69 22.86
CA GLU A 20 3.95 -6.79 21.90
C GLU A 20 3.91 -6.28 20.46
N PHE A 21 3.06 -5.29 20.18
CA PHE A 21 2.98 -4.66 18.87
C PHE A 21 4.34 -4.07 18.46
N ASN A 22 4.98 -3.33 19.37
CA ASN A 22 6.27 -2.70 19.10
C ASN A 22 7.38 -3.73 18.89
N ILE A 23 7.37 -4.84 19.64
CA ILE A 23 8.32 -5.94 19.43
C ILE A 23 8.16 -6.55 18.05
N LYS A 24 6.94 -6.84 17.64
CA LYS A 24 6.64 -7.40 16.31
C LYS A 24 7.03 -6.43 15.20
N LEU A 25 6.79 -5.14 15.38
CA LEU A 25 7.18 -4.12 14.42
C LEU A 25 8.71 -4.09 14.24
N GLU A 26 9.46 -4.16 15.33
CA GLU A 26 10.93 -4.23 15.26
C GLU A 26 11.42 -5.52 14.58
N GLN A 27 10.75 -6.63 14.82
CA GLN A 27 11.06 -7.90 14.12
C GLN A 27 10.84 -7.75 12.61
N ILE A 28 9.74 -7.13 12.21
CA ILE A 28 9.45 -6.86 10.79
C ILE A 28 10.58 -6.03 10.18
N LYS A 29 10.99 -4.96 10.84
CA LYS A 29 12.07 -4.08 10.35
C LYS A 29 13.39 -4.82 10.19
N LYS A 30 13.73 -5.69 11.16
CA LYS A 30 14.95 -6.51 11.10
C LYS A 30 14.91 -7.51 9.95
N LEU A 31 13.79 -8.19 9.77
CA LEU A 31 13.61 -9.14 8.68
C LEU A 31 13.67 -8.43 7.31
N ALA A 32 13.03 -7.26 7.19
CA ALA A 32 13.07 -6.45 5.97
C ALA A 32 14.51 -6.01 5.64
N ALA A 33 15.30 -5.64 6.66
CA ALA A 33 16.70 -5.27 6.47
C ALA A 33 17.54 -6.42 5.91
N LYS A 34 17.17 -7.67 6.24
CA LYS A 34 17.79 -8.90 5.72
C LYS A 34 17.14 -9.37 4.42
N LYS A 35 16.19 -8.63 3.87
CA LYS A 35 15.40 -8.99 2.68
C LYS A 35 14.58 -10.27 2.84
N GLU A 36 14.25 -10.63 4.06
CA GLU A 36 13.37 -11.76 4.39
C GLU A 36 11.91 -11.31 4.42
N TYR A 37 11.42 -10.84 3.27
CA TYR A 37 10.13 -10.15 3.15
C TYR A 37 8.93 -11.06 3.42
N LYS A 38 8.98 -12.31 3.02
CA LYS A 38 7.87 -13.26 3.26
C LYS A 38 7.62 -13.46 4.74
N GLN A 39 8.69 -13.63 5.52
CA GLN A 39 8.59 -13.77 6.97
C GLN A 39 8.09 -12.48 7.62
N ALA A 40 8.60 -11.32 7.17
CA ALA A 40 8.15 -10.02 7.66
C ALA A 40 6.66 -9.78 7.36
N ALA A 41 6.22 -10.10 6.15
CA ALA A 41 4.81 -9.96 5.75
C ALA A 41 3.89 -10.89 6.56
N GLU A 42 4.35 -12.09 6.89
CA GLU A 42 3.58 -13.04 7.71
C GLU A 42 3.32 -12.48 9.12
N ILE A 43 4.32 -11.84 9.72
CA ILE A 43 4.16 -11.17 11.01
C ILE A 43 3.19 -9.99 10.87
N ALA A 44 3.36 -9.17 9.84
CA ALA A 44 2.50 -8.01 9.58
C ALA A 44 1.03 -8.40 9.42
N LYS A 45 0.76 -9.53 8.77
CA LYS A 45 -0.60 -10.03 8.52
C LYS A 45 -1.35 -10.33 9.83
N GLN A 46 -0.65 -10.69 10.88
CA GLN A 46 -1.23 -11.05 12.18
C GLN A 46 -1.49 -9.82 13.06
N MET A 47 -1.04 -8.65 12.66
CA MET A 47 -1.13 -7.43 13.47
C MET A 47 -2.33 -6.58 13.07
N ASN A 48 -2.82 -5.79 14.03
CA ASN A 48 -3.91 -4.83 13.81
C ASN A 48 -3.34 -3.44 13.53
N TRP A 49 -3.51 -2.95 12.31
CA TRP A 49 -2.99 -1.66 11.86
C TRP A 49 -3.99 -0.51 11.93
N ASN A 50 -5.23 -0.79 12.34
CA ASN A 50 -6.32 0.18 12.26
C ASN A 50 -6.08 1.44 13.09
N LYS A 51 -5.29 1.37 14.14
CA LYS A 51 -4.97 2.51 15.01
C LYS A 51 -3.65 3.19 14.67
N VAL A 52 -2.89 2.65 13.74
CA VAL A 52 -1.60 3.22 13.35
C VAL A 52 -1.83 4.40 12.41
N LYS A 53 -1.36 5.58 12.80
CA LYS A 53 -1.54 6.83 12.04
C LYS A 53 -0.23 7.32 11.41
N ASP A 54 0.89 6.73 11.78
CA ASP A 54 2.19 7.14 11.27
C ASP A 54 2.40 6.64 9.85
N TRP A 55 2.51 7.58 8.92
CA TRP A 55 2.73 7.25 7.50
C TRP A 55 4.01 6.44 7.29
N SER A 56 5.10 6.80 7.97
CA SER A 56 6.37 6.08 7.82
C SER A 56 6.23 4.59 8.14
N THR A 57 5.50 4.26 9.20
CA THR A 57 5.23 2.87 9.59
C THR A 57 4.38 2.16 8.54
N LEU A 58 3.27 2.79 8.12
CA LEU A 58 2.38 2.20 7.11
C LEU A 58 3.13 1.98 5.78
N ALA A 59 3.95 2.93 5.36
CA ALA A 59 4.75 2.82 4.14
C ALA A 59 5.73 1.64 4.23
N THR A 60 6.37 1.44 5.37
CA THR A 60 7.27 0.31 5.60
C THR A 60 6.53 -1.02 5.42
N ILE A 61 5.35 -1.14 6.00
CA ILE A 61 4.55 -2.38 5.90
C ILE A 61 4.07 -2.61 4.47
N ILE A 62 3.59 -1.58 3.79
CA ILE A 62 3.18 -1.68 2.38
C ILE A 62 4.35 -2.17 1.52
N ASN A 63 5.53 -1.62 1.71
CA ASN A 63 6.72 -2.02 0.96
C ASN A 63 7.11 -3.48 1.23
N VAL A 64 7.03 -3.92 2.47
CA VAL A 64 7.29 -5.31 2.86
C VAL A 64 6.29 -6.25 2.18
N GLN A 65 5.02 -5.92 2.23
CA GLN A 65 3.96 -6.74 1.64
C GLN A 65 4.11 -6.82 0.11
N GLU A 66 4.41 -5.71 -0.53
CA GLU A 66 4.68 -5.68 -1.98
C GLU A 66 5.87 -6.55 -2.34
N ALA A 67 6.97 -6.41 -1.60
CA ALA A 67 8.19 -7.18 -1.84
C ALA A 67 7.97 -8.69 -1.64
N ALA A 68 7.06 -9.06 -0.73
CA ALA A 68 6.67 -10.44 -0.48
C ALA A 68 5.70 -10.99 -1.54
N GLY A 69 5.14 -10.14 -2.38
CA GLY A 69 4.12 -10.54 -3.34
C GLY A 69 2.71 -10.63 -2.76
N ASP A 70 2.49 -10.13 -1.56
CA ASP A 70 1.20 -10.13 -0.88
C ASP A 70 0.40 -8.89 -1.29
N TYR A 71 -0.02 -8.84 -2.55
CA TYR A 71 -0.65 -7.66 -3.14
C TYR A 71 -2.01 -7.34 -2.54
N GLU A 72 -2.78 -8.33 -2.12
CA GLU A 72 -4.08 -8.10 -1.46
C GLU A 72 -3.88 -7.41 -0.12
N GLU A 73 -2.93 -7.87 0.67
CA GLU A 73 -2.60 -7.26 1.97
C GLU A 73 -2.02 -5.85 1.78
N ALA A 74 -1.14 -5.67 0.80
CA ALA A 74 -0.58 -4.36 0.47
C ALA A 74 -1.68 -3.38 0.03
N ARG A 75 -2.63 -3.84 -0.78
CA ARG A 75 -3.80 -3.06 -1.18
C ARG A 75 -4.61 -2.60 0.04
N ASP A 76 -4.91 -3.50 0.96
CA ASP A 76 -5.70 -3.19 2.14
C ASP A 76 -5.01 -2.15 3.03
N MET A 77 -3.69 -2.28 3.21
CA MET A 77 -2.90 -1.27 3.93
C MET A 77 -2.87 0.07 3.21
N ALA A 78 -2.74 0.05 1.90
CA ALA A 78 -2.75 1.27 1.10
C ALA A 78 -4.13 1.96 1.13
N ILE A 79 -5.22 1.21 1.13
CA ILE A 79 -6.58 1.74 1.31
C ILE A 79 -6.70 2.44 2.67
N LEU A 80 -6.18 1.81 3.72
CA LEU A 80 -6.19 2.40 5.06
C LEU A 80 -5.50 3.76 5.07
N ALA A 81 -4.31 3.85 4.48
CA ALA A 81 -3.55 5.09 4.37
C ALA A 81 -4.27 6.12 3.48
N TYR A 82 -4.81 5.68 2.35
CA TYR A 82 -5.56 6.53 1.43
C TYR A 82 -6.75 7.19 2.11
N ASN A 83 -7.54 6.42 2.85
CA ASN A 83 -8.71 6.92 3.57
C ASN A 83 -8.34 7.94 4.66
N ARG A 84 -7.11 7.94 5.10
CA ARG A 84 -6.56 8.91 6.08
C ARG A 84 -5.83 10.07 5.41
N ASN A 85 -5.88 10.18 4.08
CA ASN A 85 -5.19 11.20 3.30
C ASN A 85 -3.67 11.20 3.52
N LEU A 86 -3.10 10.03 3.71
CA LEU A 86 -1.66 9.84 3.85
C LEU A 86 -1.02 9.44 2.50
N GLY A 87 0.29 9.65 2.39
CA GLY A 87 1.08 9.18 1.28
C GLY A 87 0.99 9.96 -0.02
N GLY A 88 -0.01 10.81 -0.16
CA GLY A 88 -0.18 11.68 -1.31
C GLY A 88 -0.25 10.96 -2.65
N ARG A 89 0.23 11.63 -3.69
CA ARG A 89 0.19 11.15 -5.08
C ARG A 89 0.90 9.80 -5.27
N LYS A 90 2.01 9.59 -4.60
CA LYS A 90 2.77 8.34 -4.69
C LYS A 90 1.97 7.14 -4.19
N LEU A 91 1.18 7.34 -3.15
CA LEU A 91 0.32 6.28 -2.64
C LEU A 91 -0.80 5.95 -3.62
N ILE A 92 -1.40 6.95 -4.26
CA ILE A 92 -2.44 6.74 -5.27
C ILE A 92 -1.89 5.90 -6.42
N TYR A 93 -0.67 6.19 -6.86
CA TYR A 93 0.03 5.38 -7.87
C TYR A 93 0.19 3.92 -7.42
N LYS A 94 0.73 3.72 -6.23
CA LYS A 94 0.93 2.39 -5.64
C LYS A 94 -0.37 1.62 -5.50
N LEU A 95 -1.40 2.26 -4.98
CA LEU A 95 -2.70 1.62 -4.78
C LEU A 95 -3.32 1.23 -6.12
N THR A 96 -3.17 2.05 -7.15
CA THR A 96 -3.59 1.71 -8.51
C THR A 96 -2.88 0.45 -8.99
N GLU A 97 -1.57 0.35 -8.79
CA GLU A 97 -0.78 -0.83 -9.14
C GLU A 97 -1.29 -2.08 -8.42
N PHE A 98 -1.61 -1.97 -7.13
CA PHE A 98 -2.13 -3.09 -6.35
C PHE A 98 -3.49 -3.57 -6.86
N PHE A 99 -4.39 -2.65 -7.21
CA PHE A 99 -5.67 -3.01 -7.81
C PHE A 99 -5.47 -3.72 -9.16
N ILE A 100 -4.52 -3.27 -9.96
CA ILE A 100 -4.17 -3.95 -11.22
C ILE A 100 -3.69 -5.38 -10.93
N LYS A 101 -2.83 -5.55 -9.93
CA LYS A 101 -2.27 -6.87 -9.57
C LYS A 101 -3.30 -7.87 -9.08
N VAL A 102 -4.38 -7.39 -8.47
CA VAL A 102 -5.47 -8.25 -7.99
C VAL A 102 -6.67 -8.28 -8.95
N ASP A 103 -6.50 -7.76 -10.16
CA ASP A 103 -7.51 -7.73 -11.23
C ASP A 103 -8.79 -6.97 -10.87
N ASP A 104 -8.69 -6.00 -9.97
CA ASP A 104 -9.78 -5.08 -9.64
C ASP A 104 -9.69 -3.83 -10.53
N PHE A 105 -10.10 -3.98 -11.77
CA PHE A 105 -9.91 -2.95 -12.79
C PHE A 105 -10.84 -1.75 -12.61
N GLU A 106 -12.01 -1.95 -12.03
CA GLU A 106 -12.94 -0.85 -11.76
C GLU A 106 -12.32 0.19 -10.82
N ASN A 107 -11.80 -0.26 -9.69
CA ASN A 107 -11.10 0.60 -8.74
C ASN A 107 -9.78 1.13 -9.30
N ALA A 108 -9.06 0.32 -10.07
CA ALA A 108 -7.82 0.75 -10.71
C ALA A 108 -8.07 1.91 -11.68
N GLU A 109 -9.12 1.84 -12.49
CA GLU A 109 -9.47 2.92 -13.43
C GLU A 109 -9.84 4.22 -12.71
N GLU A 110 -10.61 4.11 -11.65
CA GLU A 110 -11.03 5.26 -10.84
C GLU A 110 -9.84 5.98 -10.23
N LEU A 111 -8.94 5.24 -9.61
CA LEU A 111 -7.72 5.79 -9.01
C LEU A 111 -6.75 6.31 -10.06
N TYR A 112 -6.65 5.64 -11.20
CA TYR A 112 -5.85 6.14 -12.30
C TYR A 112 -6.30 7.53 -12.73
N ARG A 113 -7.61 7.75 -12.87
CA ARG A 113 -8.15 9.06 -13.24
C ARG A 113 -7.80 10.12 -12.20
N GLU A 114 -7.88 9.78 -10.92
CA GLU A 114 -7.46 10.68 -9.84
C GLU A 114 -5.98 11.02 -9.94
N TYR A 115 -5.13 10.01 -10.13
CA TYR A 115 -3.69 10.21 -10.31
C TYR A 115 -3.38 11.11 -11.51
N ALA A 116 -4.02 10.86 -12.63
CA ALA A 116 -3.80 11.61 -13.85
C ALA A 116 -4.17 13.10 -13.70
N LYS A 117 -5.23 13.41 -12.94
CA LYS A 117 -5.63 14.81 -12.65
C LYS A 117 -4.58 15.50 -11.77
N LEU A 118 -4.07 14.81 -10.76
CA LEU A 118 -3.07 15.37 -9.85
C LEU A 118 -1.68 15.46 -10.48
N SER A 119 -1.45 14.73 -11.56
CA SER A 119 -0.14 14.51 -12.14
C SER A 119 -0.09 14.90 -13.62
N ALA A 120 -0.69 16.05 -13.97
CA ALA A 120 -0.85 16.48 -15.36
C ALA A 120 0.47 16.51 -16.14
N HIS A 121 1.59 16.81 -15.49
CA HIS A 121 2.92 16.90 -16.10
C HIS A 121 3.83 15.73 -15.76
N ASP A 122 3.31 14.69 -15.10
CA ASP A 122 4.10 13.54 -14.69
C ASP A 122 4.04 12.44 -15.76
N VAL A 123 5.21 12.09 -16.25
CA VAL A 123 5.39 11.02 -17.23
C VAL A 123 4.87 9.66 -16.75
N ASN A 124 4.91 9.41 -15.45
CA ASN A 124 4.50 8.14 -14.87
C ASN A 124 3.02 7.81 -15.09
N LYS A 125 2.18 8.81 -15.41
CA LYS A 125 0.78 8.56 -15.75
C LYS A 125 0.62 7.69 -17.01
N TYR A 126 1.52 7.82 -17.97
CA TYR A 126 1.50 7.00 -19.19
C TYR A 126 1.93 5.56 -18.89
N ILE A 127 2.92 5.39 -18.03
CA ILE A 127 3.38 4.07 -17.62
C ILE A 127 2.27 3.34 -16.86
N LEU A 128 1.61 4.03 -15.95
CA LEU A 128 0.51 3.47 -15.17
C LEU A 128 -0.67 3.09 -16.06
N TYR A 129 -1.00 3.95 -17.03
CA TYR A 129 -2.08 3.68 -17.99
C TYR A 129 -1.75 2.48 -18.88
N TYR A 130 -0.50 2.39 -19.34
CA TYR A 130 -0.01 1.24 -20.10
C TYR A 130 -0.18 -0.05 -19.31
N ASP A 131 0.24 -0.07 -18.04
CA ASP A 131 0.14 -1.25 -17.18
C ASP A 131 -1.33 -1.66 -16.97
N LEU A 132 -2.21 -0.70 -16.76
CA LEU A 132 -3.65 -0.93 -16.59
C LEU A 132 -4.24 -1.55 -17.86
N ARG A 133 -3.99 -0.94 -19.00
CA ARG A 133 -4.58 -1.39 -20.27
C ARG A 133 -4.00 -2.75 -20.71
N ARG A 134 -2.73 -2.97 -20.46
CA ARG A 134 -2.09 -4.27 -20.71
C ARG A 134 -2.74 -5.37 -19.86
N ALA A 135 -2.96 -5.10 -18.59
CA ALA A 135 -3.62 -6.06 -17.68
C ALA A 135 -5.07 -6.34 -18.10
N GLN A 136 -5.73 -5.40 -18.76
CA GLN A 136 -7.08 -5.54 -19.32
C GLN A 136 -7.09 -6.18 -20.72
N ASP A 137 -5.95 -6.68 -21.19
CA ASP A 137 -5.81 -7.29 -22.51
C ASP A 137 -6.16 -6.34 -23.68
N ALA A 138 -5.80 -5.06 -23.55
CA ALA A 138 -5.99 -4.09 -24.62
C ALA A 138 -5.20 -4.50 -25.88
N PRO A 139 -5.71 -4.15 -27.10
CA PRO A 139 -5.00 -4.45 -28.34
C PRO A 139 -3.61 -3.83 -28.39
N ASP A 140 -2.66 -4.50 -29.05
CA ASP A 140 -1.28 -4.02 -29.21
C ASP A 140 -1.23 -2.62 -29.83
N THR A 141 -2.14 -2.31 -30.75
CA THR A 141 -2.24 -0.97 -31.37
C THR A 141 -2.49 0.11 -30.34
N GLU A 142 -3.38 -0.12 -29.36
CA GLU A 142 -3.62 0.82 -28.26
C GLU A 142 -2.42 0.97 -27.36
N LEU A 143 -1.75 -0.14 -27.01
CA LEU A 143 -0.56 -0.13 -26.18
C LEU A 143 0.59 0.65 -26.83
N VAL A 144 0.77 0.48 -28.15
CA VAL A 144 1.77 1.23 -28.91
C VAL A 144 1.45 2.72 -28.90
N ASP A 145 0.18 3.10 -29.08
CA ASP A 145 -0.24 4.49 -29.05
C ASP A 145 0.06 5.15 -27.69
N ILE A 146 -0.14 4.44 -26.59
CA ILE A 146 0.21 4.95 -25.25
C ILE A 146 1.71 5.22 -25.14
N LEU A 147 2.56 4.31 -25.63
CA LEU A 147 4.00 4.47 -25.60
C LEU A 147 4.48 5.59 -26.54
N GLU A 148 3.85 5.77 -27.68
CA GLU A 148 4.14 6.87 -28.59
C GLU A 148 3.80 8.22 -27.97
N ASN A 149 2.66 8.33 -27.31
CA ASN A 149 2.28 9.55 -26.57
C ASN A 149 3.28 9.86 -25.46
N TYR A 150 3.76 8.86 -24.76
CA TYR A 150 4.83 9.00 -23.79
C TYR A 150 6.09 9.57 -24.42
N LYS A 151 6.54 8.98 -25.53
CA LYS A 151 7.74 9.37 -26.26
C LYS A 151 7.63 10.81 -26.80
N ASP A 152 6.49 11.17 -27.37
CA ASP A 152 6.26 12.47 -27.96
C ASP A 152 6.19 13.58 -26.89
N THR A 153 5.72 13.26 -25.71
CA THR A 153 5.64 14.21 -24.59
C THR A 153 7.01 14.40 -23.92
N TYR A 154 7.84 13.35 -23.88
CA TYR A 154 9.14 13.36 -23.21
C TYR A 154 10.21 12.74 -24.14
N PRO A 155 10.61 13.46 -25.18
CA PRO A 155 11.61 12.97 -26.15
C PRO A 155 13.01 12.77 -25.56
#